data_7934f7461dd8e9125da003ee2365aee9
#
_entry.id   7934f7461dd8e9125da003ee2365aee9
#
_cell.length_a   1.000
_cell.length_b   1.000
_cell.length_c   1.000
_cell.angle_alpha   90.00
_cell.angle_beta   90.00
_cell.angle_gamma   90.00
#
_symmetry.space_group_name_H-M   'P 1'
#
loop_
_entity.id
_entity.type
_entity.pdbx_description
1 polymer ?
#
loop_
_entity_poly.entity_id
_entity_poly.type
_entity_poly.pdbx_seq_one_letter_code
_entity_poly.pdbx_strand_id
1 'polypeptide(L)'
;MNFFNNRRMKIDETAQTLLANIIIEAKRCFNCRLDDPYLQNIPLKGTNIFGSQQMIRLYLEHFLIHLIRCYSQSFLQHKKLSEAKLPKATKINNDTETFNKIIDYLNRHITSHVTIDLICKDNLIGRSQLQKLFKEQCNRGIIEYFSILKIEAAKELIRTNHMNFTQISAHLGYTSIHYFSRQFKKIVGMTPSEYASSVKAIAEGNAN
;
A
#
# COMPACT_ATOMS: atom_id res chain seq x y z
N MET A 1 -1.72 5.90 -9.25
CA MET A 1 -2.57 6.34 -8.11
C MET A 1 -2.07 5.68 -6.83
N ASN A 2 -1.22 6.38 -6.04
CA ASN A 2 -0.57 5.79 -4.85
C ASN A 2 -1.23 6.19 -3.52
N PHE A 3 -2.51 6.60 -3.55
CA PHE A 3 -3.18 7.15 -2.38
C PHE A 3 -3.26 6.17 -1.21
N PHE A 4 -3.49 4.89 -1.49
CA PHE A 4 -3.69 3.84 -0.48
C PHE A 4 -2.43 3.04 -0.12
N ASN A 5 -1.29 3.30 -0.77
CA ASN A 5 -0.07 2.54 -0.53
C ASN A 5 0.46 2.74 0.90
N ASN A 6 0.54 1.65 1.65
CA ASN A 6 1.14 1.54 2.98
C ASN A 6 0.59 2.51 4.04
N ARG A 7 -0.67 2.95 3.94
CA ARG A 7 -1.32 3.82 4.91
C ARG A 7 -2.24 3.05 5.84
N ARG A 8 -2.11 3.27 7.15
CA ARG A 8 -3.12 2.87 8.13
C ARG A 8 -4.13 3.99 8.26
N MET A 9 -5.37 3.70 7.95
CA MET A 9 -6.47 4.65 8.11
C MET A 9 -7.38 4.18 9.25
N LYS A 10 -7.81 5.11 10.09
CA LYS A 10 -8.88 4.84 11.05
C LYS A 10 -10.19 4.74 10.27
N ILE A 11 -10.90 3.65 10.47
CA ILE A 11 -12.21 3.42 9.90
C ILE A 11 -13.24 3.99 10.89
N ASP A 12 -13.98 5.00 10.46
CA ASP A 12 -15.07 5.58 11.21
C ASP A 12 -16.35 4.74 11.07
N GLU A 13 -17.40 5.12 11.76
CA GLU A 13 -18.68 4.41 11.80
C GLU A 13 -19.35 4.32 10.41
N THR A 14 -19.21 5.36 9.60
CA THR A 14 -19.73 5.39 8.22
C THR A 14 -18.98 4.41 7.34
N ALA A 15 -17.67 4.37 7.41
CA ALA A 15 -16.85 3.43 6.65
C ALA A 15 -17.10 1.98 7.08
N GLN A 16 -17.33 1.73 8.38
CA GLN A 16 -17.71 0.40 8.88
C GLN A 16 -19.07 -0.05 8.31
N THR A 17 -20.05 0.86 8.29
CA THR A 17 -21.39 0.58 7.72
C THR A 17 -21.31 0.26 6.23
N LEU A 18 -20.54 1.02 5.45
CA LEU A 18 -20.35 0.79 4.02
C LEU A 18 -19.66 -0.56 3.76
N LEU A 19 -18.65 -0.90 4.54
CA LEU A 19 -17.98 -2.20 4.44
C LEU A 19 -18.93 -3.36 4.78
N ALA A 20 -19.75 -3.21 5.82
CA ALA A 20 -20.77 -4.20 6.17
C ALA A 20 -21.77 -4.42 5.04
N ASN A 21 -22.25 -3.35 4.39
CA ASN A 21 -23.14 -3.42 3.25
C ASN A 21 -22.50 -4.13 2.04
N ILE A 22 -21.23 -3.87 1.75
CA ILE A 22 -20.48 -4.61 0.71
C ILE A 22 -20.47 -6.11 1.01
N ILE A 23 -20.18 -6.50 2.26
CA ILE A 23 -20.13 -7.90 2.67
C ILE A 23 -21.52 -8.56 2.58
N ILE A 24 -22.58 -7.86 2.95
CA ILE A 24 -23.97 -8.36 2.87
C ILE A 24 -24.34 -8.64 1.41
N GLU A 25 -24.11 -7.68 0.52
CA GLU A 25 -24.40 -7.86 -0.91
C GLU A 25 -23.50 -8.93 -1.56
N ALA A 26 -22.22 -9.00 -1.18
CA ALA A 26 -21.32 -10.05 -1.65
C ALA A 26 -21.81 -11.45 -1.25
N LYS A 27 -22.29 -11.64 -0.01
CA LYS A 27 -22.89 -12.91 0.44
C LYS A 27 -24.16 -13.28 -0.32
N ARG A 28 -24.89 -12.29 -0.84
CA ARG A 28 -26.08 -12.51 -1.68
C ARG A 28 -25.71 -12.91 -3.11
N CYS A 29 -24.63 -12.30 -3.66
CA CYS A 29 -24.19 -12.52 -5.03
C CYS A 29 -23.37 -13.78 -5.24
N PHE A 30 -22.45 -14.07 -4.32
CA PHE A 30 -21.40 -15.05 -4.54
C PHE A 30 -21.62 -16.33 -3.73
N ASN A 31 -21.32 -17.47 -4.36
CA ASN A 31 -21.34 -18.78 -3.70
C ASN A 31 -19.94 -19.23 -3.32
N CYS A 32 -19.29 -18.43 -2.46
CA CYS A 32 -17.94 -18.70 -1.98
C CYS A 32 -17.74 -18.17 -0.56
N ARG A 33 -16.71 -18.67 0.10
CA ARG A 33 -16.25 -18.11 1.38
C ARG A 33 -15.45 -16.85 1.08
N LEU A 34 -15.94 -15.69 1.54
CA LEU A 34 -15.31 -14.38 1.32
C LEU A 34 -14.01 -14.19 2.14
N ASP A 35 -13.71 -15.11 3.05
CA ASP A 35 -12.53 -15.14 3.90
C ASP A 35 -11.40 -16.05 3.37
N ASP A 36 -11.57 -16.64 2.18
CA ASP A 36 -10.56 -17.49 1.56
C ASP A 36 -9.54 -16.63 0.78
N PRO A 37 -8.29 -16.51 1.25
CA PRO A 37 -7.26 -15.72 0.58
C PRO A 37 -6.76 -16.36 -0.72
N TYR A 38 -7.10 -17.62 -1.00
CA TYR A 38 -6.69 -18.38 -2.18
C TYR A 38 -7.80 -18.49 -3.23
N LEU A 39 -8.90 -17.77 -3.04
CA LEU A 39 -10.05 -17.80 -3.94
C LEU A 39 -9.64 -17.30 -5.33
N GLN A 40 -9.57 -18.19 -6.31
CA GLN A 40 -9.19 -17.87 -7.69
C GLN A 40 -10.40 -17.51 -8.56
N ASN A 41 -11.57 -18.08 -8.26
CA ASN A 41 -12.82 -17.80 -8.97
C ASN A 41 -13.92 -17.49 -7.97
N ILE A 42 -14.71 -16.47 -8.27
CA ILE A 42 -15.85 -16.06 -7.45
C ILE A 42 -17.14 -16.48 -8.18
N PRO A 43 -17.64 -17.71 -7.98
CA PRO A 43 -18.82 -18.16 -8.66
C PRO A 43 -20.05 -17.39 -8.19
N LEU A 44 -20.87 -16.96 -9.15
CA LEU A 44 -22.14 -16.32 -8.89
C LEU A 44 -23.17 -17.35 -8.43
N LYS A 45 -24.05 -16.97 -7.52
CA LYS A 45 -25.22 -17.77 -7.18
C LYS A 45 -26.22 -17.76 -8.34
N GLY A 46 -26.78 -18.91 -8.68
CA GLY A 46 -27.83 -19.02 -9.73
C GLY A 46 -29.08 -18.21 -9.43
N THR A 47 -29.34 -17.86 -8.18
CA THR A 47 -30.46 -17.03 -7.70
C THR A 47 -30.01 -15.63 -7.32
N ASN A 48 -29.38 -14.92 -8.25
CA ASN A 48 -28.92 -13.55 -7.98
C ASN A 48 -30.12 -12.60 -7.81
N ILE A 49 -30.10 -11.83 -6.72
CA ILE A 49 -31.01 -10.72 -6.53
C ILE A 49 -30.65 -9.63 -7.55
N PHE A 50 -31.65 -9.12 -8.27
CA PHE A 50 -31.45 -8.06 -9.26
C PHE A 50 -30.67 -6.87 -8.65
N GLY A 51 -29.63 -6.44 -9.34
CA GLY A 51 -28.85 -5.28 -8.95
C GLY A 51 -27.80 -5.47 -7.85
N SER A 52 -27.65 -6.68 -7.23
CA SER A 52 -26.70 -6.90 -6.13
C SER A 52 -25.23 -6.61 -6.54
N GLN A 53 -24.82 -6.99 -7.74
CA GLN A 53 -23.48 -6.67 -8.24
C GLN A 53 -23.28 -5.15 -8.38
N GLN A 54 -24.32 -4.45 -8.87
CA GLN A 54 -24.29 -3.00 -9.00
C GLN A 54 -24.23 -2.32 -7.63
N MET A 55 -24.93 -2.86 -6.63
CA MET A 55 -24.89 -2.36 -5.25
C MET A 55 -23.52 -2.53 -4.62
N ILE A 56 -22.84 -3.66 -4.84
CA ILE A 56 -21.45 -3.87 -4.38
C ILE A 56 -20.56 -2.79 -4.96
N ARG A 57 -20.67 -2.51 -6.26
CA ARG A 57 -19.88 -1.47 -6.93
C ARG A 57 -20.14 -0.09 -6.34
N LEU A 58 -21.40 0.29 -6.17
CA LEU A 58 -21.78 1.58 -5.61
C LEU A 58 -21.29 1.77 -4.16
N TYR A 59 -21.43 0.74 -3.32
CA TYR A 59 -20.93 0.79 -1.94
C TYR A 59 -19.41 0.85 -1.91
N LEU A 60 -18.71 0.14 -2.79
CA LEU A 60 -17.26 0.20 -2.88
C LEU A 60 -16.77 1.58 -3.35
N GLU A 61 -17.39 2.16 -4.37
CA GLU A 61 -17.10 3.52 -4.85
C GLU A 61 -17.35 4.54 -3.74
N HIS A 62 -18.49 4.45 -3.03
CA HIS A 62 -18.80 5.32 -1.90
C HIS A 62 -17.77 5.17 -0.76
N PHE A 63 -17.42 3.95 -0.39
CA PHE A 63 -16.42 3.66 0.61
C PHE A 63 -15.06 4.29 0.27
N LEU A 64 -14.59 4.14 -0.96
CA LEU A 64 -13.33 4.73 -1.41
C LEU A 64 -13.37 6.27 -1.41
N ILE A 65 -14.46 6.86 -1.90
CA ILE A 65 -14.67 8.31 -1.87
C ILE A 65 -14.71 8.84 -0.43
N HIS A 66 -15.41 8.13 0.47
CA HIS A 66 -15.48 8.50 1.88
C HIS A 66 -14.10 8.48 2.54
N LEU A 67 -13.32 7.42 2.34
CA LEU A 67 -11.95 7.33 2.85
C LEU A 67 -11.06 8.47 2.32
N ILE A 68 -11.15 8.79 1.02
CA ILE A 68 -10.40 9.89 0.43
C ILE A 68 -10.82 11.23 1.04
N ARG A 69 -12.12 11.47 1.22
CA ARG A 69 -12.65 12.71 1.82
C ARG A 69 -12.21 12.88 3.28
N CYS A 70 -12.36 11.83 4.09
CA CYS A 70 -11.92 11.87 5.50
C CYS A 70 -10.43 12.15 5.61
N TYR A 71 -9.63 11.53 4.76
CA TYR A 71 -8.18 11.78 4.72
C TYR A 71 -7.85 13.19 4.23
N SER A 72 -8.52 13.67 3.19
CA SER A 72 -8.31 15.02 2.63
C SER A 72 -8.80 16.11 3.60
N GLN A 73 -9.91 15.88 4.30
CA GLN A 73 -10.40 16.81 5.33
C GLN A 73 -9.48 16.86 6.54
N SER A 74 -8.96 15.74 6.99
CA SER A 74 -7.92 15.67 8.02
C SER A 74 -6.69 16.49 7.61
N PHE A 75 -6.25 16.37 6.36
CA PHE A 75 -5.13 17.13 5.80
C PHE A 75 -5.43 18.63 5.68
N LEU A 76 -6.65 19.01 5.27
CA LEU A 76 -7.07 20.42 5.14
C LEU A 76 -7.36 21.09 6.49
N GLN A 77 -7.89 20.35 7.46
CA GLN A 77 -8.08 20.85 8.83
C GLN A 77 -6.74 21.09 9.52
N HIS A 78 -5.75 20.22 9.30
CA HIS A 78 -4.38 20.46 9.76
C HIS A 78 -3.77 21.71 9.12
N LYS A 79 -4.09 22.01 7.87
CA LYS A 79 -3.61 23.24 7.18
C LYS A 79 -4.30 24.51 7.70
N LYS A 80 -5.58 24.46 8.08
CA LYS A 80 -6.31 25.61 8.65
C LYS A 80 -5.99 25.85 10.13
N LEU A 81 -5.64 24.82 10.92
CA LEU A 81 -5.20 24.97 12.31
C LEU A 81 -3.77 25.47 12.46
N SER A 82 -2.96 25.44 11.39
CA SER A 82 -1.59 25.98 11.43
C SER A 82 -1.55 27.52 11.48
N GLU A 83 -2.68 28.20 11.31
CA GLU A 83 -2.80 29.67 11.46
C GLU A 83 -3.18 30.10 12.88
N ALA A 84 -3.54 29.20 13.78
CA ALA A 84 -3.84 29.50 15.17
C ALA A 84 -2.77 28.90 16.11
N LYS A 85 -1.96 29.76 16.70
CA LYS A 85 -0.86 29.43 17.60
C LYS A 85 -1.28 28.61 18.81
N LEU A 86 -0.91 27.28 18.85
CA LEU A 86 -0.75 26.51 20.09
C LEU A 86 0.44 25.54 19.97
N PRO A 87 1.33 25.43 20.98
CA PRO A 87 2.67 24.81 20.81
C PRO A 87 2.71 23.28 20.57
N LYS A 88 1.65 22.53 20.87
CA LYS A 88 1.61 21.07 20.68
C LYS A 88 1.14 20.64 19.28
N ALA A 89 0.26 21.38 18.64
CA ALA A 89 -0.24 21.10 17.30
C ALA A 89 0.83 21.30 16.21
N THR A 90 1.73 22.24 16.40
CA THR A 90 2.81 22.57 15.45
C THR A 90 3.80 21.42 15.27
N LYS A 91 4.06 20.63 16.34
CA LYS A 91 5.00 19.51 16.27
C LYS A 91 4.42 18.33 15.48
N ILE A 92 3.15 18.02 15.65
CA ILE A 92 2.46 16.91 14.94
C ILE A 92 2.36 17.22 13.44
N ASN A 93 2.06 18.46 13.06
CA ASN A 93 2.00 18.90 11.66
C ASN A 93 3.38 18.85 10.98
N ASN A 94 4.41 19.27 11.68
CA ASN A 94 5.78 19.26 11.18
C ASN A 94 6.29 17.82 10.98
N ASP A 95 5.95 16.91 11.90
CA ASP A 95 6.32 15.50 11.81
C ASP A 95 5.63 14.80 10.63
N THR A 96 4.35 15.08 10.37
CA THR A 96 3.62 14.52 9.23
C THR A 96 4.14 15.07 7.89
N GLU A 97 4.44 16.36 7.82
CA GLU A 97 5.03 16.98 6.62
C GLU A 97 6.42 16.42 6.35
N THR A 98 7.24 16.31 7.39
CA THR A 98 8.59 15.72 7.30
C THR A 98 8.52 14.26 6.87
N PHE A 99 7.58 13.48 7.42
CA PHE A 99 7.36 12.09 7.01
C PHE A 99 7.02 12.00 5.51
N ASN A 100 6.07 12.81 5.02
CA ASN A 100 5.67 12.81 3.62
C ASN A 100 6.83 13.21 2.70
N LYS A 101 7.64 14.21 3.06
CA LYS A 101 8.85 14.58 2.31
C LYS A 101 9.84 13.43 2.18
N ILE A 102 10.02 12.66 3.26
CA ILE A 102 10.92 11.51 3.26
C ILE A 102 10.33 10.38 2.40
N ILE A 103 9.02 10.14 2.43
CA ILE A 103 8.36 9.17 1.55
C ILE A 103 8.56 9.55 0.08
N ASP A 104 8.37 10.80 -0.28
CA ASP A 104 8.60 11.30 -1.64
C ASP A 104 10.08 11.16 -2.06
N TYR A 105 11.00 11.40 -1.13
CA TYR A 105 12.43 11.16 -1.34
C TYR A 105 12.71 9.68 -1.62
N LEU A 106 12.19 8.76 -0.81
CA LEU A 106 12.35 7.32 -0.99
C LEU A 106 11.78 6.83 -2.32
N ASN A 107 10.61 7.32 -2.72
CA ASN A 107 9.98 6.99 -4.00
C ASN A 107 10.84 7.44 -5.20
N ARG A 108 11.41 8.64 -5.14
CA ARG A 108 12.33 9.14 -6.18
C ARG A 108 13.64 8.36 -6.27
N HIS A 109 14.08 7.76 -5.16
CA HIS A 109 15.32 7.00 -5.08
C HIS A 109 15.11 5.47 -5.06
N ILE A 110 13.95 5.01 -5.55
CA ILE A 110 13.58 3.59 -5.47
C ILE A 110 14.55 2.68 -6.23
N THR A 111 15.19 3.19 -7.28
CA THR A 111 16.19 2.48 -8.09
C THR A 111 17.61 2.58 -7.52
N SER A 112 17.82 3.33 -6.43
CA SER A 112 19.13 3.59 -5.88
C SER A 112 19.37 2.81 -4.59
N HIS A 113 20.64 2.59 -4.27
CA HIS A 113 21.02 2.11 -2.93
C HIS A 113 21.08 3.31 -1.98
N VAL A 114 20.11 3.38 -1.05
CA VAL A 114 20.00 4.48 -0.09
C VAL A 114 20.33 3.97 1.31
N THR A 115 21.21 4.71 2.02
CA THR A 115 21.57 4.46 3.42
C THR A 115 20.83 5.42 4.35
N ILE A 116 20.73 5.07 5.63
CA ILE A 116 20.13 5.97 6.65
C ILE A 116 20.86 7.31 6.68
N ASP A 117 22.18 7.31 6.59
CA ASP A 117 22.98 8.53 6.68
C ASP A 117 22.74 9.45 5.48
N LEU A 118 22.56 8.88 4.28
CA LEU A 118 22.19 9.64 3.09
C LEU A 118 20.78 10.27 3.24
N ILE A 119 19.81 9.51 3.73
CA ILE A 119 18.46 10.04 4.00
C ILE A 119 18.53 11.19 5.01
N CYS A 120 19.27 11.01 6.10
CA CYS A 120 19.45 12.03 7.13
C CYS A 120 20.06 13.32 6.57
N LYS A 121 21.13 13.18 5.77
CA LYS A 121 21.84 14.29 5.15
C LYS A 121 20.95 15.08 4.19
N ASP A 122 20.32 14.36 3.26
CA ASP A 122 19.55 14.98 2.18
C ASP A 122 18.23 15.63 2.66
N ASN A 123 17.68 15.11 3.77
CA ASN A 123 16.44 15.65 4.35
C ASN A 123 16.68 16.51 5.61
N LEU A 124 17.93 16.78 5.97
CA LEU A 124 18.31 17.59 7.14
C LEU A 124 17.64 17.13 8.44
N ILE A 125 17.57 15.82 8.65
CA ILE A 125 16.95 15.21 9.82
C ILE A 125 17.95 14.37 10.61
N GLY A 126 17.89 14.43 11.94
CA GLY A 126 18.72 13.59 12.80
C GLY A 126 18.30 12.11 12.76
N ARG A 127 19.27 11.18 12.87
CA ARG A 127 19.03 9.73 12.80
C ARG A 127 17.98 9.26 13.80
N SER A 128 18.06 9.72 15.05
CA SER A 128 17.11 9.37 16.11
C SER A 128 15.71 9.90 15.82
N GLN A 129 15.60 11.12 15.30
CA GLN A 129 14.34 11.72 14.90
C GLN A 129 13.71 10.97 13.73
N LEU A 130 14.50 10.60 12.71
CA LEU A 130 14.08 9.81 11.58
C LEU A 130 13.52 8.44 12.00
N GLN A 131 14.24 7.72 12.88
CA GLN A 131 13.80 6.42 13.39
C GLN A 131 12.51 6.54 14.21
N LYS A 132 12.43 7.55 15.09
CA LYS A 132 11.24 7.83 15.91
C LYS A 132 10.05 8.13 15.01
N LEU A 133 10.22 8.99 14.01
CA LEU A 133 9.19 9.38 13.06
C LEU A 133 8.57 8.16 12.35
N PHE A 134 9.41 7.27 11.81
CA PHE A 134 8.92 6.06 11.12
C PHE A 134 8.29 5.06 12.08
N LYS A 135 8.79 4.95 13.32
CA LYS A 135 8.20 4.09 14.34
C LYS A 135 6.79 4.58 14.74
N GLU A 136 6.62 5.88 14.89
CA GLU A 136 5.34 6.49 15.27
C GLU A 136 4.32 6.48 14.12
N GLN A 137 4.75 6.76 12.88
CA GLN A 137 3.84 6.87 11.72
C GLN A 137 3.43 5.53 11.12
N CYS A 138 4.33 4.55 11.06
CA CYS A 138 4.07 3.27 10.42
C CYS A 138 4.47 2.02 11.22
N ASN A 139 4.89 2.20 12.48
CA ASN A 139 5.35 1.14 13.40
C ASN A 139 6.46 0.24 12.81
N ARG A 140 7.28 0.78 11.91
CA ARG A 140 8.37 0.09 11.22
C ARG A 140 9.62 0.97 11.15
N GLY A 141 10.79 0.35 10.93
CA GLY A 141 12.01 1.08 10.62
C GLY A 141 12.01 1.59 9.18
N ILE A 142 12.71 2.71 8.93
CA ILE A 142 12.76 3.32 7.59
C ILE A 142 13.35 2.39 6.52
N ILE A 143 14.38 1.59 6.84
CA ILE A 143 14.97 0.64 5.89
C ILE A 143 14.01 -0.52 5.58
N GLU A 144 13.26 -0.97 6.58
CA GLU A 144 12.21 -1.96 6.35
C GLU A 144 11.10 -1.41 5.46
N TYR A 145 10.67 -0.17 5.71
CA TYR A 145 9.69 0.53 4.88
C TYR A 145 10.18 0.67 3.44
N PHE A 146 11.42 1.11 3.24
CA PHE A 146 12.01 1.26 1.91
C PHE A 146 12.16 -0.09 1.19
N SER A 147 12.49 -1.16 1.92
CA SER A 147 12.52 -2.52 1.35
C SER A 147 11.14 -2.94 0.84
N ILE A 148 10.07 -2.63 1.57
CA ILE A 148 8.69 -2.91 1.14
C ILE A 148 8.36 -2.14 -0.14
N LEU A 149 8.69 -0.85 -0.22
CA LEU A 149 8.47 -0.05 -1.43
C LEU A 149 9.17 -0.66 -2.65
N LYS A 150 10.43 -1.08 -2.49
CA LYS A 150 11.19 -1.73 -3.56
C LYS A 150 10.58 -3.06 -3.99
N ILE A 151 10.07 -3.85 -3.06
CA ILE A 151 9.43 -5.13 -3.38
C ILE A 151 8.08 -4.91 -4.08
N GLU A 152 7.30 -3.90 -3.71
CA GLU A 152 6.09 -3.55 -4.44
C GLU A 152 6.41 -3.11 -5.89
N ALA A 153 7.45 -2.30 -6.09
CA ALA A 153 7.94 -1.98 -7.43
C ALA A 153 8.41 -3.22 -8.20
N ALA A 154 9.09 -4.16 -7.53
CA ALA A 154 9.49 -5.42 -8.13
C ALA A 154 8.30 -6.26 -8.62
N LYS A 155 7.22 -6.31 -7.85
CA LYS A 155 5.98 -7.03 -8.23
C LYS A 155 5.39 -6.46 -9.51
N GLU A 156 5.38 -5.13 -9.67
CA GLU A 156 4.92 -4.49 -10.92
C GLU A 156 5.83 -4.83 -12.11
N LEU A 157 7.17 -4.79 -11.92
CA LEU A 157 8.11 -5.16 -12.98
C LEU A 157 7.99 -6.64 -13.39
N ILE A 158 7.69 -7.53 -12.43
CA ILE A 158 7.43 -8.94 -12.72
C ILE A 158 6.13 -9.11 -13.52
N ARG A 159 5.06 -8.38 -13.19
CA ARG A 159 3.78 -8.43 -13.91
C ARG A 159 3.89 -7.96 -15.34
N THR A 160 4.69 -6.91 -15.60
CA THR A 160 4.92 -6.40 -16.96
C THR A 160 5.80 -7.32 -17.81
N ASN A 161 6.52 -8.26 -17.20
CA ASN A 161 7.36 -9.29 -17.83
C ASN A 161 8.41 -8.76 -18.84
N HIS A 162 8.84 -7.49 -18.68
CA HIS A 162 9.82 -6.86 -19.56
C HIS A 162 11.28 -7.09 -19.10
N MET A 163 11.48 -7.53 -17.86
CA MET A 163 12.80 -7.72 -17.26
C MET A 163 12.91 -9.07 -16.58
N ASN A 164 14.08 -9.70 -16.67
CA ASN A 164 14.38 -10.88 -15.85
C ASN A 164 14.73 -10.47 -14.40
N PHE A 165 14.78 -11.43 -13.48
CA PHE A 165 14.98 -11.15 -12.06
C PHE A 165 16.33 -10.49 -11.74
N THR A 166 17.38 -10.80 -12.53
CA THR A 166 18.69 -10.15 -12.41
C THR A 166 18.60 -8.68 -12.78
N GLN A 167 17.91 -8.37 -13.87
CA GLN A 167 17.68 -7.00 -14.33
C GLN A 167 16.81 -6.23 -13.33
N ILE A 168 15.72 -6.84 -12.80
CA ILE A 168 14.87 -6.23 -11.76
C ILE A 168 15.69 -5.92 -10.52
N SER A 169 16.49 -6.87 -10.05
CA SER A 169 17.37 -6.69 -8.89
C SER A 169 18.35 -5.52 -9.08
N ALA A 170 19.01 -5.45 -10.23
CA ALA A 170 19.95 -4.38 -10.57
C ALA A 170 19.20 -3.02 -10.70
N HIS A 171 18.05 -3.00 -11.40
CA HIS A 171 17.23 -1.80 -11.60
C HIS A 171 16.78 -1.19 -10.27
N LEU A 172 16.41 -2.02 -9.31
CA LEU A 172 15.99 -1.57 -7.97
C LEU A 172 17.17 -1.32 -7.02
N GLY A 173 18.41 -1.32 -7.52
CA GLY A 173 19.61 -1.00 -6.74
C GLY A 173 19.92 -2.00 -5.63
N TYR A 174 19.62 -3.29 -5.84
CA TYR A 174 20.07 -4.35 -4.94
C TYR A 174 21.51 -4.75 -5.29
N THR A 175 22.32 -5.03 -4.28
CA THR A 175 23.72 -5.43 -4.44
C THR A 175 23.88 -6.83 -5.05
N SER A 176 22.89 -7.68 -4.89
CA SER A 176 22.88 -9.02 -5.51
C SER A 176 21.45 -9.56 -5.68
N ILE A 177 21.26 -10.42 -6.68
CA ILE A 177 20.02 -11.15 -6.90
C ILE A 177 19.65 -12.06 -5.73
N HIS A 178 20.63 -12.62 -5.01
CA HIS A 178 20.38 -13.46 -3.84
C HIS A 178 19.80 -12.64 -2.68
N TYR A 179 20.33 -11.44 -2.47
CA TYR A 179 19.79 -10.54 -1.43
C TYR A 179 18.37 -10.07 -1.80
N PHE A 180 18.14 -9.70 -3.07
CA PHE A 180 16.81 -9.38 -3.59
C PHE A 180 15.82 -10.53 -3.36
N SER A 181 16.15 -11.76 -3.78
CA SER A 181 15.25 -12.92 -3.64
C SER A 181 14.91 -13.24 -2.20
N ARG A 182 15.87 -13.11 -1.27
CA ARG A 182 15.62 -13.26 0.17
C ARG A 182 14.69 -12.18 0.72
N GLN A 183 14.89 -10.92 0.34
CA GLN A 183 14.02 -9.81 0.75
C GLN A 183 12.62 -9.98 0.17
N PHE A 184 12.51 -10.35 -1.09
CA PHE A 184 11.24 -10.62 -1.75
C PHE A 184 10.47 -11.72 -1.01
N LYS A 185 11.09 -12.88 -0.76
CA LYS A 185 10.47 -13.98 -0.03
C LYS A 185 10.08 -13.58 1.40
N LYS A 186 10.91 -12.80 2.09
CA LYS A 186 10.61 -12.30 3.45
C LYS A 186 9.36 -11.42 3.49
N ILE A 187 9.14 -10.58 2.46
CA ILE A 187 8.05 -9.59 2.44
C ILE A 187 6.78 -10.18 1.81
N VAL A 188 6.92 -10.98 0.75
CA VAL A 188 5.78 -11.52 -0.03
C VAL A 188 5.37 -12.92 0.44
N GLY A 189 6.27 -13.65 1.12
CA GLY A 189 6.04 -15.04 1.56
C GLY A 189 6.47 -16.09 0.54
N MET A 190 6.74 -15.71 -0.72
CA MET A 190 7.16 -16.58 -1.82
C MET A 190 8.34 -15.97 -2.58
N THR A 191 9.06 -16.79 -3.33
CA THR A 191 10.18 -16.35 -4.19
C THR A 191 9.69 -15.54 -5.39
N PRO A 192 10.55 -14.71 -6.03
CA PRO A 192 10.19 -14.02 -7.28
C PRO A 192 9.70 -14.95 -8.38
N SER A 193 10.28 -16.16 -8.49
CA SER A 193 9.89 -17.15 -9.49
C SER A 193 8.49 -17.73 -9.21
N GLU A 194 8.20 -18.09 -7.95
CA GLU A 194 6.88 -18.58 -7.54
C GLU A 194 5.82 -17.49 -7.77
N TYR A 195 6.14 -16.22 -7.45
CA TYR A 195 5.25 -15.09 -7.71
C TYR A 195 4.98 -14.90 -9.20
N ALA A 196 6.01 -14.95 -10.05
CA ALA A 196 5.85 -14.85 -11.51
C ALA A 196 4.97 -15.97 -12.07
N SER A 197 5.14 -17.21 -11.59
CA SER A 197 4.32 -18.36 -12.00
C SER A 197 2.86 -18.16 -11.56
N SER A 198 2.61 -17.67 -10.36
CA SER A 198 1.24 -17.40 -9.89
C SER A 198 0.55 -16.33 -10.72
N VAL A 199 1.26 -15.27 -11.10
CA VAL A 199 0.73 -14.19 -11.95
C VAL A 199 0.38 -14.70 -13.35
N LYS A 200 1.23 -15.56 -13.94
CA LYS A 200 0.96 -16.18 -15.26
C LYS A 200 -0.26 -17.09 -15.22
N ALA A 201 -0.35 -17.95 -14.21
CA ALA A 201 -1.50 -18.84 -14.04
C ALA A 201 -2.83 -18.08 -13.94
N ILE A 202 -2.85 -16.94 -13.25
CA ILE A 202 -4.03 -16.06 -13.16
C ILE A 202 -4.34 -15.43 -14.52
N ALA A 203 -3.34 -14.99 -15.27
CA ALA A 203 -3.55 -14.36 -16.58
C ALA A 203 -4.10 -15.37 -17.62
N GLU A 204 -3.61 -16.60 -17.60
CA GLU A 204 -4.04 -17.69 -18.50
C GLU A 204 -5.41 -18.25 -18.11
N GLY A 205 -5.74 -18.33 -16.81
CA GLY A 205 -7.05 -18.75 -16.32
C GLY A 205 -8.19 -17.77 -16.62
N ASN A 206 -7.88 -16.48 -16.90
CA ASN A 206 -8.87 -15.47 -17.29
C ASN A 206 -9.07 -15.39 -18.82
N ALA A 207 -8.32 -16.16 -19.63
CA ALA A 207 -8.40 -16.14 -21.10
C ALA A 207 -9.28 -17.28 -21.66
N ASN A 208 -9.81 -18.16 -20.82
CA ASN A 208 -10.76 -19.22 -21.15
C ASN A 208 -12.09 -18.91 -20.47
#